data_1468f4782bb62d4a65e5d1a25c078075
#
_entry.id   1468f4782bb62d4a65e5d1a25c078075
#
_cell.length_a   1.000
_cell.length_b   1.000
_cell.length_c   1.000
_cell.angle_alpha   90.00
_cell.angle_beta   90.00
_cell.angle_gamma   90.00
#
_symmetry.space_group_name_H-M   'P 1'
#
loop_
_entity.id
_entity.type
_entity.pdbx_description
1 polymer ?
#
loop_
_entity_poly.entity_id
_entity_poly.type
_entity_poly.pdbx_seq_one_letter_code
_entity_poly.pdbx_strand_id
1 'polypeptide(L)'
;IETIEQVKQIIEAGKGKWPAHIEVTYTGDQSKDVRQMLKDLQNNVLSAVILVVIVIIAALGVRSATLVGIAIPGSFLTGILAISMMGMTVNMVVLFSLIMAVGMLVDGAIVVTEFADRMMSEGKSRRDAYRLASKRMAWPIIASTATTLAAFAPLIFWPGMMGEFMKYLPITLIAVLTASLAMALIFVPSIGSMIGKTRPVTAEAKQQMIQSEEGEITSLSGFTGKYVRFLDAAIRRPAISLLISIGIAVTVFMAFGQFGKGSEFFPDVEPVGANITVRSH
;
A
#
# COMPACT_ATOMS: atom_id res chain seq x y z
N ILE A 1 -25.97 0.75 9.24
CA ILE A 1 -25.72 1.45 10.52
C ILE A 1 -26.79 2.51 10.71
N GLU A 2 -26.90 3.45 9.80
CA GLU A 2 -27.86 4.58 9.86
C GLU A 2 -29.32 4.10 10.03
N THR A 3 -29.74 3.13 9.25
CA THR A 3 -31.09 2.53 9.30
C THR A 3 -31.42 1.97 10.69
N ILE A 4 -30.46 1.29 11.34
CA ILE A 4 -30.66 0.71 12.68
C ILE A 4 -30.76 1.83 13.73
N GLU A 5 -29.98 2.92 13.59
CA GLU A 5 -30.08 4.07 14.47
C GLU A 5 -31.43 4.78 14.34
N GLN A 6 -31.91 4.96 13.11
CA GLN A 6 -33.23 5.52 12.85
C GLN A 6 -34.35 4.63 13.45
N VAL A 7 -34.26 3.31 13.27
CA VAL A 7 -35.22 2.37 13.88
C VAL A 7 -35.19 2.48 15.41
N LYS A 8 -34.00 2.51 16.03
CA LYS A 8 -33.88 2.67 17.50
C LYS A 8 -34.47 3.99 17.98
N GLN A 9 -34.23 5.09 17.26
CA GLN A 9 -34.82 6.39 17.60
C GLN A 9 -36.35 6.39 17.52
N ILE A 10 -36.91 5.77 16.47
CA ILE A 10 -38.37 5.67 16.33
C ILE A 10 -38.97 4.81 17.47
N ILE A 11 -38.30 3.70 17.81
CA ILE A 11 -38.75 2.83 18.89
C ILE A 11 -38.66 3.54 20.25
N GLU A 12 -37.58 4.24 20.56
CA GLU A 12 -37.41 5.02 21.78
C GLU A 12 -38.47 6.13 21.88
N ALA A 13 -38.74 6.83 20.78
CA ALA A 13 -39.78 7.85 20.73
C ALA A 13 -41.21 7.25 20.93
N GLY A 14 -41.40 5.98 20.58
CA GLY A 14 -42.65 5.23 20.75
C GLY A 14 -42.85 4.62 22.14
N LYS A 15 -41.78 4.42 22.93
CA LYS A 15 -41.82 3.69 24.22
C LYS A 15 -42.84 4.27 25.21
N GLY A 16 -42.99 5.59 25.23
CA GLY A 16 -43.96 6.27 26.14
C GLY A 16 -45.43 6.01 25.79
N LYS A 17 -45.72 5.40 24.62
CA LYS A 17 -47.08 5.08 24.17
C LYS A 17 -47.42 3.60 24.34
N TRP A 18 -46.48 2.78 24.80
CA TRP A 18 -46.66 1.33 24.91
C TRP A 18 -46.99 0.94 26.35
N PRO A 19 -47.76 -0.17 26.53
CA PRO A 19 -47.99 -0.71 27.88
C PRO A 19 -46.66 -1.12 28.52
N ALA A 20 -46.58 -0.91 29.87
CA ALA A 20 -45.35 -1.13 30.66
C ALA A 20 -44.78 -2.57 30.64
N HIS A 21 -45.55 -3.54 30.14
CA HIS A 21 -45.14 -4.92 30.05
C HIS A 21 -44.54 -5.29 28.69
N ILE A 22 -44.39 -4.32 27.78
CA ILE A 22 -43.73 -4.58 26.47
C ILE A 22 -42.24 -4.29 26.61
N GLU A 23 -41.44 -5.33 26.48
CA GLU A 23 -39.98 -5.24 26.39
C GLU A 23 -39.55 -5.41 24.93
N VAL A 24 -38.79 -4.44 24.43
CA VAL A 24 -38.27 -4.47 23.06
C VAL A 24 -36.84 -4.97 23.06
N THR A 25 -36.62 -6.13 22.47
CA THR A 25 -35.30 -6.72 22.32
C THR A 25 -34.85 -6.64 20.85
N TYR A 26 -33.64 -6.13 20.64
CA TYR A 26 -33.05 -6.07 19.30
C TYR A 26 -32.27 -7.35 19.05
N THR A 27 -32.73 -8.18 18.10
CA THR A 27 -32.05 -9.38 17.67
C THR A 27 -31.41 -9.16 16.32
N GLY A 28 -30.16 -9.69 16.12
CA GLY A 28 -29.45 -9.57 14.85
C GLY A 28 -28.85 -8.19 14.54
N ASP A 29 -28.69 -7.33 15.55
CA ASP A 29 -28.04 -6.01 15.38
C ASP A 29 -26.53 -6.16 15.21
N GLN A 30 -26.11 -6.26 13.95
CA GLN A 30 -24.69 -6.34 13.55
C GLN A 30 -24.01 -4.96 13.51
N SER A 31 -24.69 -3.86 13.84
CA SER A 31 -24.12 -2.52 13.71
C SER A 31 -22.91 -2.30 14.62
N LYS A 32 -22.87 -2.95 15.78
CA LYS A 32 -21.73 -2.87 16.70
C LYS A 32 -20.51 -3.59 16.11
N ASP A 33 -20.70 -4.78 15.56
CA ASP A 33 -19.63 -5.58 14.98
C ASP A 33 -19.05 -4.87 13.74
N VAL A 34 -19.92 -4.34 12.88
CA VAL A 34 -19.51 -3.55 11.72
C VAL A 34 -18.74 -2.30 12.12
N ARG A 35 -19.19 -1.55 13.14
CA ARG A 35 -18.45 -0.38 13.65
C ARG A 35 -17.10 -0.75 14.22
N GLN A 36 -17.04 -1.83 15.00
CA GLN A 36 -15.78 -2.31 15.55
C GLN A 36 -14.81 -2.70 14.43
N MET A 37 -15.28 -3.46 13.45
CA MET A 37 -14.49 -3.88 12.29
C MET A 37 -13.96 -2.67 11.49
N LEU A 38 -14.80 -1.66 11.23
CA LEU A 38 -14.38 -0.42 10.55
C LEU A 38 -13.32 0.32 11.35
N LYS A 39 -13.48 0.41 12.67
CA LYS A 39 -12.51 1.04 13.57
C LYS A 39 -11.18 0.28 13.59
N ASP A 40 -11.21 -1.04 13.63
CA ASP A 40 -10.02 -1.88 13.62
C ASP A 40 -9.27 -1.74 12.28
N LEU A 41 -10.00 -1.72 11.16
CA LEU A 41 -9.40 -1.47 9.84
C LEU A 41 -8.78 -0.06 9.75
N GLN A 42 -9.45 0.95 10.28
CA GLN A 42 -8.90 2.32 10.33
C GLN A 42 -7.64 2.39 11.17
N ASN A 43 -7.61 1.73 12.33
CA ASN A 43 -6.42 1.63 13.17
C ASN A 43 -5.28 0.89 12.45
N ASN A 44 -5.59 -0.16 11.69
CA ASN A 44 -4.61 -0.90 10.90
C ASN A 44 -4.01 -0.04 9.77
N VAL A 45 -4.83 0.77 9.08
CA VAL A 45 -4.32 1.76 8.10
C VAL A 45 -3.35 2.73 8.77
N LEU A 46 -3.72 3.29 9.92
CA LEU A 46 -2.87 4.24 10.65
C LEU A 46 -1.56 3.57 11.08
N SER A 47 -1.63 2.36 11.63
CA SER A 47 -0.46 1.59 12.05
C SER A 47 0.46 1.29 10.87
N ALA A 48 -0.09 0.90 9.71
CA ALA A 48 0.67 0.66 8.50
C ALA A 48 1.41 1.93 8.03
N VAL A 49 0.73 3.08 8.04
CA VAL A 49 1.35 4.37 7.68
C VAL A 49 2.49 4.72 8.63
N ILE A 50 2.29 4.57 9.95
CA ILE A 50 3.33 4.84 10.95
C ILE A 50 4.54 3.92 10.72
N LEU A 51 4.31 2.63 10.51
CA LEU A 51 5.37 1.65 10.29
C LEU A 51 6.18 1.97 9.02
N VAL A 52 5.50 2.33 7.94
CA VAL A 52 6.15 2.74 6.68
C VAL A 52 6.99 4.01 6.91
N VAL A 53 6.48 5.01 7.62
CA VAL A 53 7.22 6.24 7.93
C VAL A 53 8.47 5.92 8.76
N ILE A 54 8.39 5.02 9.76
CA ILE A 54 9.54 4.59 10.55
C ILE A 54 10.62 3.95 9.66
N VAL A 55 10.22 3.06 8.76
CA VAL A 55 11.15 2.41 7.81
C VAL A 55 11.83 3.45 6.91
N ILE A 56 11.07 4.42 6.40
CA ILE A 56 11.61 5.48 5.55
C ILE A 56 12.57 6.38 6.34
N ILE A 57 12.26 6.70 7.60
CA ILE A 57 13.16 7.45 8.49
C ILE A 57 14.49 6.72 8.63
N ALA A 58 14.44 5.41 8.83
CA ALA A 58 15.65 4.59 8.98
C ALA A 58 16.46 4.49 7.68
N ALA A 59 15.79 4.43 6.51
CA ALA A 59 16.44 4.27 5.21
C ALA A 59 16.94 5.60 4.62
N LEU A 60 16.10 6.65 4.61
CA LEU A 60 16.35 7.91 3.90
C LEU A 60 16.53 9.11 4.83
N GLY A 61 16.31 8.93 6.13
CA GLY A 61 16.37 9.98 7.13
C GLY A 61 15.08 10.78 7.27
N VAL A 62 14.99 11.53 8.38
CA VAL A 62 13.75 12.22 8.83
C VAL A 62 13.15 13.14 7.77
N ARG A 63 13.97 13.79 6.99
CA ARG A 63 13.53 14.80 6.03
C ARG A 63 12.81 14.21 4.83
N SER A 64 13.41 13.23 4.16
CA SER A 64 12.78 12.50 3.04
C SER A 64 11.54 11.77 3.54
N ALA A 65 11.61 11.21 4.76
CA ALA A 65 10.47 10.61 5.43
C ALA A 65 9.31 11.60 5.68
N THR A 66 9.60 12.86 6.03
CA THR A 66 8.55 13.87 6.23
C THR A 66 7.83 14.19 4.90
N LEU A 67 8.57 14.33 3.81
CA LEU A 67 7.98 14.58 2.48
C LEU A 67 7.09 13.43 2.04
N VAL A 68 7.57 12.20 2.18
CA VAL A 68 6.83 11.00 1.85
C VAL A 68 5.65 10.80 2.82
N GLY A 69 5.87 11.07 4.12
CA GLY A 69 4.85 10.96 5.16
C GLY A 69 3.65 11.89 4.95
N ILE A 70 3.86 13.05 4.32
CA ILE A 70 2.76 13.95 3.91
C ILE A 70 2.07 13.44 2.64
N ALA A 71 2.82 12.82 1.73
CA ALA A 71 2.26 12.31 0.48
C ALA A 71 1.24 11.17 0.71
N ILE A 72 1.44 10.32 1.72
CA ILE A 72 0.55 9.20 2.01
C ILE A 72 -0.86 9.65 2.37
N PRO A 73 -1.09 10.46 3.43
CA PRO A 73 -2.44 10.92 3.77
C PRO A 73 -3.04 11.78 2.66
N GLY A 74 -2.24 12.58 1.95
CA GLY A 74 -2.71 13.34 0.79
C GLY A 74 -3.26 12.44 -0.32
N SER A 75 -2.57 11.34 -0.63
CA SER A 75 -3.03 10.36 -1.62
C SER A 75 -4.30 9.63 -1.16
N PHE A 76 -4.39 9.25 0.11
CA PHE A 76 -5.57 8.61 0.66
C PHE A 76 -6.80 9.52 0.62
N LEU A 77 -6.66 10.74 1.13
CA LEU A 77 -7.78 11.70 1.16
C LEU A 77 -8.27 12.03 -0.26
N THR A 78 -7.34 12.21 -1.20
CA THR A 78 -7.70 12.46 -2.61
C THR A 78 -8.36 11.22 -3.23
N GLY A 79 -7.86 10.02 -2.95
CA GLY A 79 -8.45 8.77 -3.42
C GLY A 79 -9.85 8.53 -2.86
N ILE A 80 -10.04 8.73 -1.55
CA ILE A 80 -11.35 8.62 -0.89
C ILE A 80 -12.32 9.66 -1.45
N LEU A 81 -11.88 10.89 -1.69
CA LEU A 81 -12.70 11.91 -2.33
C LEU A 81 -13.14 11.48 -3.74
N ALA A 82 -12.22 10.95 -4.54
CA ALA A 82 -12.53 10.45 -5.88
C ALA A 82 -13.57 9.33 -5.84
N ILE A 83 -13.45 8.36 -4.94
CA ILE A 83 -14.41 7.27 -4.74
C ILE A 83 -15.77 7.84 -4.32
N SER A 84 -15.79 8.80 -3.40
CA SER A 84 -17.01 9.46 -2.95
C SER A 84 -17.72 10.21 -4.09
N MET A 85 -16.96 10.91 -4.95
CA MET A 85 -17.50 11.57 -6.15
C MET A 85 -18.10 10.60 -7.19
N MET A 86 -17.62 9.35 -7.19
CA MET A 86 -18.20 8.26 -8.01
C MET A 86 -19.47 7.66 -7.38
N GLY A 87 -19.94 8.17 -6.23
CA GLY A 87 -21.12 7.68 -5.52
C GLY A 87 -20.87 6.38 -4.73
N MET A 88 -19.62 5.99 -4.55
CA MET A 88 -19.24 4.78 -3.81
C MET A 88 -19.04 5.10 -2.33
N THR A 89 -19.54 4.23 -1.46
CA THR A 89 -19.38 4.35 -0.01
C THR A 89 -18.09 3.68 0.47
N VAL A 90 -17.50 4.23 1.52
CA VAL A 90 -16.39 3.57 2.21
C VAL A 90 -16.93 2.33 2.93
N ASN A 91 -16.43 1.16 2.54
CA ASN A 91 -16.78 -0.13 3.08
C ASN A 91 -15.52 -0.94 3.42
N MET A 92 -15.69 -2.18 3.92
CA MET A 92 -14.55 -3.04 4.28
C MET A 92 -13.57 -3.28 3.13
N VAL A 93 -14.07 -3.45 1.90
CA VAL A 93 -13.23 -3.71 0.73
C VAL A 93 -12.40 -2.47 0.38
N VAL A 94 -13.00 -1.28 0.47
CA VAL A 94 -12.30 0.00 0.29
C VAL A 94 -11.20 0.15 1.34
N LEU A 95 -11.49 -0.09 2.63
CA LEU A 95 -10.49 0.01 3.70
C LEU A 95 -9.37 -1.03 3.55
N PHE A 96 -9.72 -2.26 3.18
CA PHE A 96 -8.73 -3.29 2.86
C PHE A 96 -7.83 -2.87 1.68
N SER A 97 -8.43 -2.29 0.65
CA SER A 97 -7.68 -1.76 -0.51
C SER A 97 -6.73 -0.63 -0.10
N LEU A 98 -7.14 0.24 0.83
CA LEU A 98 -6.27 1.29 1.38
C LEU A 98 -5.07 0.70 2.13
N ILE A 99 -5.29 -0.36 2.93
CA ILE A 99 -4.19 -1.05 3.62
C ILE A 99 -3.20 -1.63 2.60
N MET A 100 -3.70 -2.30 1.56
CA MET A 100 -2.84 -2.80 0.48
C MET A 100 -2.11 -1.68 -0.24
N ALA A 101 -2.77 -0.55 -0.46
CA ALA A 101 -2.18 0.59 -1.16
C ALA A 101 -1.01 1.23 -0.40
N VAL A 102 -0.98 1.19 0.94
CA VAL A 102 0.06 1.86 1.76
C VAL A 102 1.47 1.57 1.26
N GLY A 103 1.80 0.30 1.02
CA GLY A 103 3.13 -0.09 0.53
C GLY A 103 3.44 0.38 -0.89
N MET A 104 2.40 0.49 -1.74
CA MET A 104 2.55 0.90 -3.14
C MET A 104 2.55 2.42 -3.35
N LEU A 105 1.97 3.18 -2.41
CA LEU A 105 1.88 4.65 -2.50
C LEU A 105 3.22 5.35 -2.35
N VAL A 106 4.14 4.71 -1.67
CA VAL A 106 5.37 5.34 -1.19
C VAL A 106 6.45 5.33 -2.27
N ASP A 107 6.43 4.33 -3.14
CA ASP A 107 7.50 4.04 -4.11
C ASP A 107 7.82 5.25 -5.01
N GLY A 108 6.81 5.87 -5.58
CA GLY A 108 7.01 7.04 -6.44
C GLY A 108 7.64 8.23 -5.70
N ALA A 109 7.19 8.49 -4.48
CA ALA A 109 7.70 9.60 -3.66
C ALA A 109 9.13 9.32 -3.17
N ILE A 110 9.45 8.07 -2.80
CA ILE A 110 10.81 7.65 -2.42
C ILE A 110 11.77 7.88 -3.59
N VAL A 111 11.46 7.35 -4.77
CA VAL A 111 12.32 7.45 -5.95
C VAL A 111 12.62 8.90 -6.32
N VAL A 112 11.60 9.78 -6.27
CA VAL A 112 11.78 11.21 -6.54
C VAL A 112 12.67 11.89 -5.49
N THR A 113 12.43 11.62 -4.20
CA THR A 113 13.21 12.22 -3.12
C THR A 113 14.65 11.73 -3.10
N GLU A 114 14.88 10.43 -3.30
CA GLU A 114 16.21 9.83 -3.37
C GLU A 114 17.02 10.39 -4.54
N PHE A 115 16.42 10.46 -5.73
CA PHE A 115 17.09 11.04 -6.89
C PHE A 115 17.41 12.52 -6.67
N ALA A 116 16.50 13.29 -6.04
CA ALA A 116 16.75 14.68 -5.72
C ALA A 116 17.88 14.84 -4.69
N ASP A 117 17.91 14.00 -3.65
CA ASP A 117 18.97 13.99 -2.63
C ASP A 117 20.34 13.68 -3.25
N ARG A 118 20.37 12.72 -4.19
CA ARG A 118 21.58 12.42 -4.97
C ARG A 118 22.06 13.63 -5.79
N MET A 119 21.15 14.27 -6.53
CA MET A 119 21.49 15.45 -7.32
C MET A 119 21.98 16.62 -6.44
N MET A 120 21.43 16.77 -5.23
CA MET A 120 21.91 17.77 -4.27
C MET A 120 23.30 17.42 -3.72
N SER A 121 23.60 16.13 -3.52
CA SER A 121 24.94 15.69 -3.12
C SER A 121 26.00 15.93 -4.19
N GLU A 122 25.60 15.92 -5.47
CA GLU A 122 26.44 16.29 -6.61
C GLU A 122 26.61 17.82 -6.76
N GLY A 123 26.02 18.62 -5.88
CA GLY A 123 26.18 20.08 -5.84
C GLY A 123 25.11 20.87 -6.59
N LYS A 124 24.04 20.25 -7.08
CA LYS A 124 22.93 20.97 -7.71
C LYS A 124 22.11 21.74 -6.68
N SER A 125 21.53 22.86 -7.12
CA SER A 125 20.57 23.59 -6.28
C SER A 125 19.34 22.73 -5.99
N ARG A 126 18.70 22.94 -4.83
CA ARG A 126 17.51 22.21 -4.43
C ARG A 126 16.43 22.21 -5.52
N ARG A 127 16.18 23.39 -6.06
CA ARG A 127 15.15 23.60 -7.09
C ARG A 127 15.45 22.80 -8.34
N ASP A 128 16.69 22.82 -8.79
CA ASP A 128 17.13 22.10 -9.98
C ASP A 128 17.15 20.59 -9.73
N ALA A 129 17.56 20.15 -8.53
CA ALA A 129 17.57 18.76 -8.14
C ALA A 129 16.16 18.15 -8.19
N TYR A 130 15.18 18.78 -7.54
CA TYR A 130 13.79 18.29 -7.57
C TYR A 130 13.13 18.40 -8.94
N ARG A 131 13.42 19.48 -9.70
CA ARG A 131 12.96 19.62 -11.09
C ARG A 131 13.48 18.49 -11.96
N LEU A 132 14.78 18.17 -11.84
CA LEU A 132 15.39 17.10 -12.61
C LEU A 132 14.89 15.74 -12.19
N ALA A 133 14.70 15.52 -10.87
CA ALA A 133 14.14 14.30 -10.33
C ALA A 133 12.76 14.01 -10.90
N SER A 134 11.83 14.97 -10.84
CA SER A 134 10.49 14.81 -11.41
C SER A 134 10.55 14.51 -12.91
N LYS A 135 11.37 15.27 -13.67
CA LYS A 135 11.47 15.07 -15.12
C LYS A 135 12.01 13.68 -15.48
N ARG A 136 13.06 13.21 -14.80
CA ARG A 136 13.70 11.93 -15.13
C ARG A 136 12.93 10.73 -14.60
N MET A 137 12.32 10.86 -13.42
CA MET A 137 11.62 9.75 -12.77
C MET A 137 10.15 9.68 -13.17
N ALA A 138 9.59 10.68 -13.85
CA ALA A 138 8.18 10.66 -14.26
C ALA A 138 7.81 9.41 -15.05
N TRP A 139 8.55 9.13 -16.12
CA TRP A 139 8.21 7.99 -16.99
C TRP A 139 8.35 6.62 -16.30
N PRO A 140 9.46 6.30 -15.58
CA PRO A 140 9.55 5.08 -14.79
C PRO A 140 8.42 4.91 -13.78
N ILE A 141 8.06 5.96 -13.05
CA ILE A 141 7.01 5.91 -12.03
C ILE A 141 5.63 5.73 -12.67
N ILE A 142 5.33 6.45 -13.76
CA ILE A 142 4.07 6.30 -14.51
C ILE A 142 3.96 4.87 -15.06
N ALA A 143 5.01 4.35 -15.66
CA ALA A 143 5.00 3.00 -16.22
C ALA A 143 4.83 1.93 -15.13
N SER A 144 5.53 2.04 -14.00
CA SER A 144 5.38 1.15 -12.85
C SER A 144 3.95 1.18 -12.30
N THR A 145 3.41 2.38 -12.04
CA THR A 145 2.04 2.55 -11.56
C THR A 145 1.03 1.97 -12.56
N ALA A 146 1.18 2.26 -13.84
CA ALA A 146 0.29 1.73 -14.89
C ALA A 146 0.33 0.21 -14.95
N THR A 147 1.50 -0.42 -14.80
CA THR A 147 1.64 -1.88 -14.75
C THR A 147 0.92 -2.47 -13.54
N THR A 148 1.06 -1.84 -12.37
CA THR A 148 0.34 -2.26 -11.16
C THR A 148 -1.16 -2.15 -11.34
N LEU A 149 -1.65 -1.02 -11.89
CA LEU A 149 -3.08 -0.83 -12.17
C LEU A 149 -3.61 -1.84 -13.19
N ALA A 150 -2.84 -2.14 -14.23
CA ALA A 150 -3.21 -3.13 -15.23
C ALA A 150 -3.35 -4.55 -14.64
N ALA A 151 -2.56 -4.90 -13.63
CA ALA A 151 -2.66 -6.19 -12.95
C ALA A 151 -3.99 -6.34 -12.17
N PHE A 152 -4.54 -5.24 -11.63
CA PHE A 152 -5.82 -5.25 -10.92
C PHE A 152 -7.03 -5.01 -11.81
N ALA A 153 -6.85 -4.46 -13.02
CA ALA A 153 -7.94 -4.11 -13.93
C ALA A 153 -8.90 -5.28 -14.28
N PRO A 154 -8.44 -6.54 -14.46
CA PRO A 154 -9.33 -7.65 -14.74
C PRO A 154 -10.40 -7.90 -13.67
N LEU A 155 -10.14 -7.55 -12.39
CA LEU A 155 -11.10 -7.71 -11.31
C LEU A 155 -12.35 -6.81 -11.46
N ILE A 156 -12.25 -5.72 -12.23
CA ILE A 156 -13.40 -4.83 -12.51
C ILE A 156 -14.45 -5.54 -13.36
N PHE A 157 -14.01 -6.45 -14.23
CA PHE A 157 -14.87 -7.14 -15.20
C PHE A 157 -15.34 -8.51 -14.69
N TRP A 158 -15.10 -8.83 -13.43
CA TRP A 158 -15.52 -10.10 -12.86
C TRP A 158 -17.06 -10.17 -12.78
N PRO A 159 -17.70 -11.19 -13.37
CA PRO A 159 -19.16 -11.29 -13.39
C PRO A 159 -19.74 -11.80 -12.08
N GLY A 160 -21.02 -11.50 -11.86
CA GLY A 160 -21.81 -12.05 -10.74
C GLY A 160 -21.69 -11.24 -9.46
N MET A 161 -22.39 -11.68 -8.42
CA MET A 161 -22.47 -11.00 -7.11
C MET A 161 -21.10 -10.79 -6.48
N MET A 162 -20.20 -11.75 -6.64
CA MET A 162 -18.83 -11.63 -6.13
C MET A 162 -18.03 -10.54 -6.86
N GLY A 163 -18.23 -10.40 -8.16
CA GLY A 163 -17.61 -9.33 -8.95
C GLY A 163 -18.09 -7.95 -8.51
N GLU A 164 -19.38 -7.79 -8.24
CA GLU A 164 -19.95 -6.54 -7.72
C GLU A 164 -19.31 -6.12 -6.39
N PHE A 165 -18.98 -7.09 -5.53
CA PHE A 165 -18.29 -6.86 -4.28
C PHE A 165 -16.80 -6.58 -4.50
N MET A 166 -16.13 -7.36 -5.35
CA MET A 166 -14.70 -7.26 -5.58
C MET A 166 -14.28 -6.02 -6.40
N LYS A 167 -15.14 -5.43 -7.21
CA LYS A 167 -14.82 -4.24 -8.02
C LYS A 167 -14.40 -3.02 -7.20
N TYR A 168 -14.83 -2.93 -5.94
CA TYR A 168 -14.41 -1.85 -5.04
C TYR A 168 -12.90 -1.81 -4.82
N LEU A 169 -12.24 -2.99 -4.82
CA LEU A 169 -10.80 -3.10 -4.61
C LEU A 169 -9.99 -2.44 -5.73
N PRO A 170 -10.11 -2.84 -7.02
CA PRO A 170 -9.35 -2.22 -8.09
C PRO A 170 -9.70 -0.75 -8.31
N ILE A 171 -10.97 -0.37 -8.16
CA ILE A 171 -11.38 1.04 -8.31
C ILE A 171 -10.72 1.90 -7.24
N THR A 172 -10.69 1.44 -6.00
CA THR A 172 -10.01 2.13 -4.89
C THR A 172 -8.51 2.25 -5.15
N LEU A 173 -7.86 1.16 -5.58
CA LEU A 173 -6.43 1.17 -5.91
C LEU A 173 -6.13 2.15 -7.06
N ILE A 174 -6.94 2.15 -8.12
CA ILE A 174 -6.79 3.08 -9.25
C ILE A 174 -6.88 4.52 -8.75
N ALA A 175 -7.91 4.87 -7.98
CA ALA A 175 -8.10 6.22 -7.47
C ALA A 175 -6.92 6.66 -6.59
N VAL A 176 -6.51 5.82 -5.63
CA VAL A 176 -5.48 6.15 -4.65
C VAL A 176 -4.08 6.17 -5.27
N LEU A 177 -3.74 5.21 -6.14
CA LEU A 177 -2.44 5.18 -6.81
C LEU A 177 -2.30 6.30 -7.86
N THR A 178 -3.38 6.68 -8.54
CA THR A 178 -3.38 7.86 -9.42
C THR A 178 -3.17 9.15 -8.62
N ALA A 179 -3.81 9.28 -7.46
CA ALA A 179 -3.57 10.38 -6.53
C ALA A 179 -2.12 10.40 -6.03
N SER A 180 -1.57 9.23 -5.68
CA SER A 180 -0.17 9.09 -5.27
C SER A 180 0.81 9.51 -6.36
N LEU A 181 0.54 9.15 -7.60
CA LEU A 181 1.35 9.58 -8.73
C LEU A 181 1.39 11.12 -8.84
N ALA A 182 0.25 11.78 -8.69
CA ALA A 182 0.17 13.23 -8.66
C ALA A 182 0.94 13.82 -7.47
N MET A 183 0.80 13.22 -6.28
CA MET A 183 1.56 13.62 -5.09
C MET A 183 3.06 13.49 -5.30
N ALA A 184 3.53 12.37 -5.84
CA ALA A 184 4.94 12.09 -6.07
C ALA A 184 5.59 13.00 -7.12
N LEU A 185 4.88 13.34 -8.21
CA LEU A 185 5.44 14.10 -9.32
C LEU A 185 5.21 15.61 -9.22
N ILE A 186 4.21 16.07 -8.45
CA ILE A 186 3.85 17.49 -8.35
C ILE A 186 4.11 18.03 -6.94
N PHE A 187 3.49 17.43 -5.91
CA PHE A 187 3.53 17.96 -4.55
C PHE A 187 4.86 17.71 -3.86
N VAL A 188 5.38 16.49 -3.92
CA VAL A 188 6.67 16.14 -3.29
C VAL A 188 7.82 17.01 -3.84
N PRO A 189 7.99 17.20 -5.15
CA PRO A 189 9.02 18.09 -5.68
C PRO A 189 8.81 19.55 -5.31
N SER A 190 7.56 20.02 -5.30
CA SER A 190 7.24 21.40 -4.95
C SER A 190 7.63 21.70 -3.50
N ILE A 191 7.16 20.87 -2.55
CA ILE A 191 7.46 21.00 -1.13
C ILE A 191 8.95 20.75 -0.86
N GLY A 192 9.55 19.73 -1.48
CA GLY A 192 10.95 19.37 -1.35
C GLY A 192 11.90 20.48 -1.82
N SER A 193 11.53 21.20 -2.88
CA SER A 193 12.30 22.36 -3.35
C SER A 193 12.30 23.52 -2.35
N MET A 194 11.29 23.63 -1.49
CA MET A 194 11.19 24.68 -0.46
C MET A 194 11.92 24.29 0.83
N ILE A 195 11.70 23.08 1.33
CA ILE A 195 12.20 22.62 2.64
C ILE A 195 13.60 22.01 2.52
N GLY A 196 14.02 21.66 1.33
CA GLY A 196 15.31 21.03 1.04
C GLY A 196 16.49 21.77 1.66
N LYS A 197 17.31 21.13 2.53
CA LYS A 197 18.65 21.60 2.90
C LYS A 197 19.68 20.71 2.21
N THR A 198 20.62 21.31 1.47
CA THR A 198 21.83 20.61 1.02
C THR A 198 22.57 20.15 2.27
N ARG A 199 22.66 18.85 2.51
CA ARG A 199 23.67 18.33 3.42
C ARG A 199 25.01 18.53 2.72
N PRO A 200 25.97 19.25 3.29
CA PRO A 200 27.33 19.12 2.81
C PRO A 200 27.72 17.66 2.99
N VAL A 201 27.89 16.96 1.89
CA VAL A 201 28.42 15.59 1.94
C VAL A 201 29.86 15.75 2.43
N THR A 202 30.16 15.16 3.57
CA THR A 202 31.52 15.11 4.09
C THR A 202 32.41 14.54 2.99
N ALA A 203 33.61 15.09 2.81
CA ALA A 203 34.54 14.66 1.75
C ALA A 203 34.74 13.12 1.76
N GLU A 204 34.70 12.51 2.94
CA GLU A 204 34.76 11.05 3.13
C GLU A 204 33.53 10.32 2.57
N ALA A 205 32.32 10.84 2.80
CA ALA A 205 31.09 10.22 2.27
C ALA A 205 31.02 10.40 0.73
N LYS A 206 31.54 11.50 0.19
CA LYS A 206 31.68 11.72 -1.25
C LYS A 206 32.69 10.77 -1.87
N GLN A 207 33.80 10.52 -1.22
CA GLN A 207 34.79 9.53 -1.64
C GLN A 207 34.25 8.11 -1.58
N GLN A 208 33.49 7.74 -0.53
CA GLN A 208 32.82 6.45 -0.44
C GLN A 208 31.76 6.25 -1.53
N MET A 209 31.00 7.29 -1.87
CA MET A 209 30.05 7.26 -2.99
C MET A 209 30.77 7.07 -4.34
N ILE A 210 31.82 7.82 -4.60
CA ILE A 210 32.62 7.71 -5.83
C ILE A 210 33.31 6.33 -5.88
N GLN A 211 33.84 5.84 -4.77
CA GLN A 211 34.43 4.50 -4.70
C GLN A 211 33.39 3.38 -4.89
N SER A 212 32.14 3.56 -4.47
CA SER A 212 31.08 2.58 -4.75
C SER A 212 30.53 2.67 -6.18
N GLU A 213 30.71 3.78 -6.87
CA GLU A 213 30.27 3.96 -8.27
C GLU A 213 31.39 3.68 -9.29
N GLU A 214 32.63 4.02 -9.00
CA GLU A 214 33.80 3.91 -9.90
C GLU A 214 34.89 2.96 -9.40
N GLY A 215 34.81 2.52 -8.13
CA GLY A 215 35.81 1.64 -7.52
C GLY A 215 35.66 0.17 -7.97
N GLU A 216 36.76 -0.57 -7.87
CA GLU A 216 36.72 -2.02 -8.08
C GLU A 216 35.71 -2.66 -7.12
N ILE A 217 34.62 -3.16 -7.69
CA ILE A 217 33.49 -3.80 -7.01
C ILE A 217 33.96 -4.94 -6.06
N THR A 218 35.14 -5.49 -6.33
CA THR A 218 35.78 -6.56 -5.56
C THR A 218 36.39 -6.14 -4.23
N SER A 219 36.59 -4.84 -3.97
CA SER A 219 37.23 -4.33 -2.75
C SER A 219 36.29 -4.18 -1.56
N LEU A 220 34.96 -4.31 -1.77
CA LEU A 220 33.96 -4.18 -0.72
C LEU A 220 34.00 -5.37 0.26
N SER A 221 34.18 -5.08 1.56
CA SER A 221 34.17 -6.06 2.63
C SER A 221 32.77 -6.23 3.25
N GLY A 222 32.51 -7.36 3.89
CA GLY A 222 31.23 -7.60 4.61
C GLY A 222 30.13 -8.20 3.74
N PHE A 223 28.88 -8.04 4.20
CA PHE A 223 27.68 -8.60 3.54
C PHE A 223 27.48 -8.01 2.14
N THR A 224 27.66 -6.70 2.00
CA THR A 224 27.57 -5.99 0.72
C THR A 224 28.57 -6.52 -0.31
N GLY A 225 29.81 -6.78 0.11
CA GLY A 225 30.82 -7.35 -0.78
C GLY A 225 30.50 -8.79 -1.25
N LYS A 226 29.85 -9.60 -0.39
CA LYS A 226 29.37 -10.94 -0.78
C LYS A 226 28.24 -10.83 -1.82
N TYR A 227 27.28 -9.93 -1.58
CA TYR A 227 26.18 -9.70 -2.50
C TYR A 227 26.66 -9.21 -3.87
N VAL A 228 27.57 -8.23 -3.89
CA VAL A 228 28.10 -7.66 -5.14
C VAL A 228 28.90 -8.69 -5.94
N ARG A 229 29.70 -9.53 -5.28
CA ARG A 229 30.40 -10.66 -5.96
C ARG A 229 29.45 -11.70 -6.53
N PHE A 230 28.37 -12.00 -5.80
CA PHE A 230 27.32 -12.89 -6.30
C PHE A 230 26.63 -12.29 -7.54
N LEU A 231 26.30 -10.99 -7.49
CA LEU A 231 25.68 -10.27 -8.59
C LEU A 231 26.61 -10.22 -9.82
N ASP A 232 27.89 -9.92 -9.63
CA ASP A 232 28.89 -9.91 -10.71
C ASP A 232 29.02 -11.30 -11.36
N ALA A 233 29.08 -12.36 -10.56
CA ALA A 233 29.11 -13.74 -11.07
C ALA A 233 27.84 -14.10 -11.86
N ALA A 234 26.67 -13.63 -11.40
CA ALA A 234 25.39 -13.83 -12.09
C ALA A 234 25.33 -13.08 -13.44
N ILE A 235 25.80 -11.83 -13.47
CA ILE A 235 25.85 -11.00 -14.68
C ILE A 235 26.86 -11.55 -15.70
N ARG A 236 27.99 -12.04 -15.24
CA ARG A 236 29.00 -12.64 -16.14
C ARG A 236 28.52 -13.93 -16.81
N ARG A 237 27.54 -14.62 -16.25
CA ARG A 237 27.00 -15.88 -16.79
C ARG A 237 25.47 -15.83 -16.91
N PRO A 238 24.92 -14.97 -17.80
CA PRO A 238 23.49 -14.72 -17.88
C PRO A 238 22.68 -15.98 -18.21
N ALA A 239 23.19 -16.86 -19.06
CA ALA A 239 22.53 -18.12 -19.43
C ALA A 239 22.38 -19.05 -18.20
N ILE A 240 23.40 -19.14 -17.35
CA ILE A 240 23.35 -19.98 -16.15
C ILE A 240 22.37 -19.37 -15.14
N SER A 241 22.40 -18.08 -14.96
CA SER A 241 21.45 -17.37 -14.06
C SER A 241 19.99 -17.55 -14.50
N LEU A 242 19.74 -17.49 -15.80
CA LEU A 242 18.42 -17.74 -16.36
C LEU A 242 17.98 -19.20 -16.15
N LEU A 243 18.86 -20.17 -16.41
CA LEU A 243 18.57 -21.59 -16.20
C LEU A 243 18.28 -21.89 -14.72
N ILE A 244 19.04 -21.30 -13.79
CA ILE A 244 18.79 -21.45 -12.36
C ILE A 244 17.43 -20.88 -11.99
N SER A 245 17.08 -19.68 -12.49
CA SER A 245 15.79 -19.04 -12.20
C SER A 245 14.62 -19.88 -12.73
N ILE A 246 14.73 -20.40 -13.95
CA ILE A 246 13.72 -21.31 -14.54
C ILE A 246 13.67 -22.63 -13.75
N GLY A 247 14.81 -23.18 -13.38
CA GLY A 247 14.88 -24.41 -12.57
C GLY A 247 14.21 -24.25 -11.22
N ILE A 248 14.42 -23.13 -10.53
CA ILE A 248 13.74 -22.81 -9.27
C ILE A 248 12.21 -22.70 -9.50
N ALA A 249 11.78 -21.98 -10.53
CA ALA A 249 10.36 -21.82 -10.84
C ALA A 249 9.68 -23.17 -11.12
N VAL A 250 10.31 -24.03 -11.93
CA VAL A 250 9.81 -25.39 -12.22
C VAL A 250 9.77 -26.24 -10.97
N THR A 251 10.81 -26.20 -10.14
CA THR A 251 10.86 -26.96 -8.88
C THR A 251 9.74 -26.54 -7.92
N VAL A 252 9.52 -25.22 -7.76
CA VAL A 252 8.42 -24.71 -6.93
C VAL A 252 7.06 -25.14 -7.48
N PHE A 253 6.87 -25.07 -8.81
CA PHE A 253 5.63 -25.49 -9.45
C PHE A 253 5.36 -27.00 -9.25
N MET A 254 6.38 -27.85 -9.44
CA MET A 254 6.27 -29.28 -9.21
C MET A 254 6.01 -29.61 -7.73
N ALA A 255 6.72 -28.94 -6.82
CA ALA A 255 6.49 -29.10 -5.37
C ALA A 255 5.06 -28.70 -4.97
N PHE A 256 4.55 -27.59 -5.52
CA PHE A 256 3.18 -27.18 -5.30
C PHE A 256 2.16 -28.21 -5.85
N GLY A 257 2.45 -28.79 -7.02
CA GLY A 257 1.61 -29.85 -7.58
C GLY A 257 1.56 -31.14 -6.75
N GLN A 258 2.66 -31.47 -6.06
CA GLN A 258 2.72 -32.67 -5.20
C GLN A 258 2.25 -32.42 -3.76
N PHE A 259 2.57 -31.27 -3.19
CA PHE A 259 2.31 -30.96 -1.76
C PHE A 259 1.21 -29.93 -1.56
N GLY A 260 0.69 -29.33 -2.63
CA GLY A 260 -0.39 -28.34 -2.55
C GLY A 260 -1.68 -28.97 -2.04
N LYS A 261 -2.32 -28.30 -1.08
CA LYS A 261 -3.61 -28.74 -0.48
C LYS A 261 -4.84 -28.39 -1.33
N GLY A 262 -4.63 -27.97 -2.58
CA GLY A 262 -5.70 -27.46 -3.43
C GLY A 262 -5.84 -25.95 -3.35
N SER A 263 -6.87 -25.41 -4.02
CA SER A 263 -7.22 -23.99 -3.99
C SER A 263 -8.66 -23.85 -3.53
N GLU A 264 -8.86 -23.08 -2.47
CA GLU A 264 -10.18 -22.75 -1.92
C GLU A 264 -10.42 -21.26 -2.08
N PHE A 265 -11.64 -20.87 -2.43
CA PHE A 265 -11.99 -19.47 -2.58
C PHE A 265 -12.15 -18.76 -1.24
N PHE A 266 -12.78 -19.45 -0.28
CA PHE A 266 -12.85 -19.05 1.11
C PHE A 266 -12.19 -20.13 1.96
N PRO A 267 -11.28 -19.77 2.87
CA PRO A 267 -10.74 -20.73 3.82
C PRO A 267 -11.84 -21.22 4.75
N ASP A 268 -11.80 -22.51 5.10
CA ASP A 268 -12.65 -23.07 6.15
C ASP A 268 -12.31 -22.40 7.48
N VAL A 269 -13.27 -21.63 8.00
CA VAL A 269 -13.15 -20.97 9.32
C VAL A 269 -14.14 -21.63 10.27
N GLU A 270 -13.69 -21.93 11.47
CA GLU A 270 -14.60 -22.43 12.50
C GLU A 270 -15.76 -21.44 12.72
N PRO A 271 -17.03 -21.89 12.66
CA PRO A 271 -18.17 -21.01 12.82
C PRO A 271 -18.17 -20.39 14.23
N VAL A 272 -18.37 -19.08 14.31
CA VAL A 272 -18.44 -18.33 15.57
C VAL A 272 -19.63 -18.73 16.43
N GLY A 273 -20.59 -19.50 15.86
CA GLY A 273 -21.76 -20.01 16.57
C GLY A 273 -22.42 -21.16 15.82
N ALA A 274 -23.05 -22.06 16.56
CA ALA A 274 -23.86 -23.13 16.02
C ALA A 274 -25.34 -22.97 16.47
N ASN A 275 -26.26 -23.08 15.52
CA ASN A 275 -27.70 -23.08 15.82
C ASN A 275 -28.20 -24.49 15.94
N ILE A 276 -28.68 -24.89 17.13
CA ILE A 276 -29.31 -26.17 17.36
C ILE A 276 -30.82 -25.96 17.31
N THR A 277 -31.50 -26.55 16.34
CA THR A 277 -32.95 -26.51 16.23
C THR A 277 -33.52 -27.83 16.74
N VAL A 278 -34.21 -27.79 17.88
CA VAL A 278 -34.93 -28.97 18.43
C VAL A 278 -36.37 -28.89 17.96
N ARG A 279 -36.84 -29.90 17.21
CA ARG A 279 -38.24 -30.08 16.88
C ARG A 279 -38.82 -31.15 17.78
N SER A 280 -39.84 -30.84 18.57
CA SER A 280 -40.66 -31.84 19.21
C SER A 280 -41.72 -32.35 18.21
N HIS A 281 -41.90 -33.65 18.12
CA HIS A 281 -43.02 -34.30 17.40
C HIS A 281 -44.27 -34.32 18.27
#